data_9a61af9871d46e6fdf7829f1e7f3e2e9
#
_entry.id   9a61af9871d46e6fdf7829f1e7f3e2e9
#
_cell.length_a   1.000
_cell.length_b   1.000
_cell.length_c   1.000
_cell.angle_alpha   90.00
_cell.angle_beta   90.00
_cell.angle_gamma   90.00
#
_symmetry.space_group_name_H-M   'P 1'
#
loop_
_entity.id
_entity.type
_entity.pdbx_description
1 polymer ?
#
loop_
_entity_poly.entity_id
_entity_poly.type
_entity_poly.pdbx_seq_one_letter_code
_entity_poly.pdbx_strand_id
1 'polypeptide(L)'
;MAASRKLGIEKGLPGFSLEKFATGLRADFRFAPLNILLLVAFFVVGLIVHLAIHSFSLHAVVLFLVSALVLAVFLRGSQVWEAMVILGTADGLIGYLSLRPTSDVFLVTVIVAVLIAPSIQIAYQWERAVVLRFGKFKALRPSGVFSVVPVVDKVAQFVDQRIRVTDFSAETTLTADTVPVNVDAIAFWMVWDAQKAVLEVENFEDAVVLSAQTALRNAIGKHDLATLLSERDRLGSEIQAILDEKTAAWGITTQNVEIRDVIIPKGLEDAMSRQAQAERERQSRIILGTAETEIAEKFANASEQYKDNPICAR
;
A
#
# COMPACT_ATOMS: atom_id res chain seq x y z
N MET A 1 -8.75 14.47 37.08
CA MET A 1 -9.57 15.71 37.01
C MET A 1 -9.68 16.14 35.56
N ALA A 2 -10.89 16.49 35.15
CA ALA A 2 -11.34 17.01 33.86
C ALA A 2 -11.51 15.98 32.72
N ALA A 3 -12.67 15.32 32.74
CA ALA A 3 -13.33 14.69 31.63
C ALA A 3 -13.82 15.78 30.66
N SER A 4 -13.41 15.75 29.40
CA SER A 4 -14.04 16.49 28.31
C SER A 4 -15.00 15.56 27.58
N ARG A 5 -16.28 15.63 27.94
CA ARG A 5 -17.42 15.14 27.15
C ARG A 5 -17.39 15.85 25.78
N LYS A 6 -17.05 15.16 24.70
CA LYS A 6 -17.43 15.60 23.36
C LYS A 6 -18.89 15.22 23.13
N LEU A 7 -19.72 16.24 23.12
CA LEU A 7 -21.12 16.18 22.72
C LEU A 7 -21.22 15.70 21.28
N GLY A 8 -22.02 14.65 21.07
CA GLY A 8 -22.46 14.22 19.75
C GLY A 8 -23.46 15.21 19.16
N ILE A 9 -23.01 16.02 18.22
CA ILE A 9 -23.85 16.74 17.27
C ILE A 9 -23.20 16.57 15.90
N GLU A 10 -23.48 15.47 15.24
CA GLU A 10 -23.40 15.36 13.79
C GLU A 10 -24.52 14.43 13.30
N LYS A 11 -25.76 14.96 13.38
CA LYS A 11 -26.81 14.54 12.46
C LYS A 11 -26.75 15.50 11.27
N GLY A 12 -25.73 15.33 10.42
CA GLY A 12 -25.69 15.92 9.10
C GLY A 12 -26.60 15.11 8.17
N LEU A 13 -27.32 15.83 7.32
CA LEU A 13 -28.22 15.34 6.29
C LEU A 13 -27.68 14.09 5.56
N PRO A 14 -28.50 13.07 5.31
CA PRO A 14 -28.05 11.87 4.59
C PRO A 14 -27.80 12.23 3.12
N GLY A 15 -26.53 12.17 2.69
CA GLY A 15 -26.22 12.09 1.29
C GLY A 15 -25.14 13.00 0.71
N PHE A 16 -24.61 13.98 1.40
CA PHE A 16 -23.60 14.86 0.83
C PHE A 16 -22.33 14.87 1.67
N SER A 17 -21.44 13.90 1.47
CA SER A 17 -20.07 13.99 2.00
C SER A 17 -19.20 14.65 0.94
N LEU A 18 -18.64 15.80 1.26
CA LEU A 18 -17.63 16.49 0.43
C LEU A 18 -16.44 15.58 0.12
N GLU A 19 -16.14 14.61 0.98
CA GLU A 19 -15.14 13.57 0.73
C GLU A 19 -15.49 12.67 -0.48
N LYS A 20 -16.77 12.26 -0.62
CA LYS A 20 -17.19 11.48 -1.80
C LYS A 20 -17.15 12.30 -3.09
N PHE A 21 -17.33 13.61 -3.01
CA PHE A 21 -17.21 14.49 -4.17
C PHE A 21 -15.74 14.72 -4.54
N ALA A 22 -14.86 14.83 -3.54
CA ALA A 22 -13.41 14.95 -3.76
C ALA A 22 -12.77 13.65 -4.27
N THR A 23 -13.24 12.47 -3.83
CA THR A 23 -12.80 11.16 -4.33
C THR A 23 -13.36 10.81 -5.71
N GLY A 24 -14.45 11.46 -6.14
CA GLY A 24 -15.01 11.32 -7.50
C GLY A 24 -14.21 12.04 -8.59
N LEU A 25 -13.43 13.06 -8.24
CA LEU A 25 -12.49 13.73 -9.13
C LEU A 25 -11.15 12.95 -9.10
N ARG A 26 -11.12 11.80 -9.76
CA ARG A 26 -9.85 11.09 -10.00
C ARG A 26 -8.94 12.02 -10.79
N ALA A 27 -7.75 12.30 -10.25
CA ALA A 27 -6.74 13.13 -10.91
C ALA A 27 -6.36 12.50 -12.25
N ASP A 28 -6.41 13.30 -13.33
CA ASP A 28 -6.07 12.85 -14.68
C ASP A 28 -4.55 12.79 -14.90
N PHE A 29 -3.80 13.51 -14.08
CA PHE A 29 -2.34 13.58 -14.13
C PHE A 29 -1.76 13.86 -12.74
N ARG A 30 -0.49 13.52 -12.55
CA ARG A 30 0.22 13.78 -11.28
C ARG A 30 1.00 15.09 -11.40
N PHE A 31 0.86 15.94 -10.40
CA PHE A 31 1.66 17.15 -10.30
C PHE A 31 3.15 16.80 -10.08
N ALA A 32 4.01 17.37 -10.93
CA ALA A 32 5.46 17.30 -10.77
C ALA A 32 6.06 18.71 -10.85
N PRO A 33 7.15 19.02 -10.12
CA PRO A 33 7.83 20.30 -10.21
C PRO A 33 8.27 20.67 -11.63
N LEU A 34 8.57 19.66 -12.45
CA LEU A 34 8.89 19.82 -13.86
C LEU A 34 7.76 20.51 -14.65
N ASN A 35 6.51 20.24 -14.30
CA ASN A 35 5.36 20.83 -14.99
C ASN A 35 5.28 22.34 -14.77
N ILE A 36 5.59 22.82 -13.54
CA ILE A 36 5.69 24.27 -13.27
C ILE A 36 6.87 24.88 -14.04
N LEU A 37 8.02 24.23 -14.01
CA LEU A 37 9.21 24.73 -14.69
C LEU A 37 8.95 24.88 -16.19
N LEU A 38 8.31 23.89 -16.82
CA LEU A 38 7.91 23.97 -18.23
C LEU A 38 6.90 25.09 -18.48
N LEU A 39 5.88 25.23 -17.62
CA LEU A 39 4.89 26.28 -17.75
C LEU A 39 5.55 27.64 -17.67
N VAL A 40 6.40 27.91 -16.68
CA VAL A 40 7.14 29.18 -16.54
C VAL A 40 8.05 29.40 -17.73
N ALA A 41 8.76 28.36 -18.19
CA ALA A 41 9.62 28.49 -19.39
C ALA A 41 8.85 28.90 -20.62
N PHE A 42 7.66 28.34 -20.87
CA PHE A 42 6.81 28.77 -21.99
C PHE A 42 6.35 30.22 -21.87
N PHE A 43 5.99 30.68 -20.67
CA PHE A 43 5.62 32.08 -20.46
C PHE A 43 6.80 33.05 -20.62
N VAL A 44 8.00 32.67 -20.18
CA VAL A 44 9.24 33.44 -20.37
C VAL A 44 9.56 33.54 -21.86
N VAL A 45 9.52 32.43 -22.61
CA VAL A 45 9.73 32.41 -24.05
C VAL A 45 8.68 33.26 -24.78
N GLY A 46 7.39 33.11 -24.41
CA GLY A 46 6.31 33.91 -24.96
C GLY A 46 6.48 35.41 -24.72
N LEU A 47 6.92 35.80 -23.53
CA LEU A 47 7.24 37.18 -23.20
C LEU A 47 8.40 37.71 -24.05
N ILE A 48 9.48 36.97 -24.24
CA ILE A 48 10.62 37.34 -25.07
C ILE A 48 10.17 37.54 -26.53
N VAL A 49 9.37 36.61 -27.06
CA VAL A 49 8.83 36.71 -28.42
C VAL A 49 7.91 37.92 -28.55
N HIS A 50 7.06 38.19 -27.56
CA HIS A 50 6.18 39.35 -27.54
C HIS A 50 6.98 40.68 -27.60
N LEU A 51 8.04 40.78 -26.76
CA LEU A 51 8.92 41.97 -26.73
C LEU A 51 9.75 42.14 -28.01
N ALA A 52 10.05 41.06 -28.73
CA ALA A 52 10.77 41.10 -29.99
C ALA A 52 9.90 41.56 -31.16
N ILE A 53 8.60 41.21 -31.15
CA ILE A 53 7.66 41.55 -32.23
C ILE A 53 6.96 42.90 -31.98
N HIS A 54 6.65 43.16 -30.69
CA HIS A 54 5.90 44.35 -30.29
C HIS A 54 6.76 45.26 -29.41
N SER A 55 6.39 46.56 -29.33
CA SER A 55 7.08 47.50 -28.43
C SER A 55 6.89 47.11 -26.96
N PHE A 56 7.90 47.45 -26.12
CA PHE A 56 7.86 47.24 -24.69
C PHE A 56 6.62 47.90 -24.06
N SER A 57 5.79 47.10 -23.39
CA SER A 57 4.70 47.59 -22.57
C SER A 57 4.74 46.93 -21.19
N LEU A 58 4.77 47.76 -20.14
CA LEU A 58 4.75 47.27 -18.75
C LEU A 58 3.51 46.41 -18.46
N HIS A 59 2.39 46.81 -19.11
CA HIS A 59 1.12 46.07 -18.98
C HIS A 59 1.21 44.63 -19.49
N ALA A 60 1.86 44.40 -20.64
CA ALA A 60 2.09 43.04 -21.15
C ALA A 60 2.96 42.20 -20.20
N VAL A 61 4.05 42.78 -19.69
CA VAL A 61 4.94 42.06 -18.74
C VAL A 61 4.18 41.61 -17.48
N VAL A 62 3.40 42.52 -16.88
CA VAL A 62 2.58 42.21 -15.70
C VAL A 62 1.56 41.14 -16.01
N LEU A 63 0.91 41.18 -17.15
CA LEU A 63 -0.10 40.21 -17.56
C LEU A 63 0.50 38.80 -17.74
N PHE A 64 1.65 38.67 -18.42
CA PHE A 64 2.35 37.41 -18.60
C PHE A 64 2.78 36.81 -17.24
N LEU A 65 3.26 37.61 -16.28
CA LEU A 65 3.66 37.15 -14.96
C LEU A 65 2.47 36.73 -14.12
N VAL A 66 1.39 37.49 -14.11
CA VAL A 66 0.17 37.14 -13.34
C VAL A 66 -0.46 35.89 -13.92
N SER A 67 -0.56 35.74 -15.22
CA SER A 67 -1.09 34.58 -15.92
C SER A 67 -0.27 33.32 -15.61
N ALA A 68 1.06 33.41 -15.69
CA ALA A 68 1.95 32.32 -15.32
C ALA A 68 1.77 31.89 -13.84
N LEU A 69 1.61 32.86 -12.92
CA LEU A 69 1.40 32.59 -11.50
C LEU A 69 0.05 31.90 -11.25
N VAL A 70 -1.03 32.43 -11.85
CA VAL A 70 -2.39 31.89 -11.71
C VAL A 70 -2.45 30.43 -12.21
N LEU A 71 -1.93 30.18 -13.42
CA LEU A 71 -1.89 28.84 -14.00
C LEU A 71 -0.98 27.89 -13.20
N ALA A 72 0.15 28.37 -12.67
CA ALA A 72 1.04 27.53 -11.83
C ALA A 72 0.39 27.14 -10.49
N VAL A 73 -0.28 28.09 -9.82
CA VAL A 73 -1.01 27.82 -8.58
C VAL A 73 -2.17 26.83 -8.84
N PHE A 74 -2.88 27.04 -9.93
CA PHE A 74 -3.99 26.17 -10.30
C PHE A 74 -3.53 24.75 -10.70
N LEU A 75 -2.43 24.63 -11.44
CA LEU A 75 -1.82 23.35 -11.80
C LEU A 75 -1.45 22.53 -10.55
N ARG A 76 -1.06 23.22 -9.47
CA ARG A 76 -0.79 22.57 -8.18
C ARG A 76 -2.05 22.11 -7.45
N GLY A 77 -3.14 22.87 -7.56
CA GLY A 77 -4.39 22.60 -6.82
C GLY A 77 -5.34 21.66 -7.53
N SER A 78 -5.38 21.70 -8.86
CA SER A 78 -6.28 20.87 -9.67
C SER A 78 -5.49 19.98 -10.63
N GLN A 79 -5.69 18.68 -10.52
CA GLN A 79 -5.04 17.67 -11.36
C GLN A 79 -5.99 17.13 -12.44
N VAL A 80 -6.95 17.94 -12.88
CA VAL A 80 -7.99 17.58 -13.84
C VAL A 80 -7.81 18.41 -15.12
N TRP A 81 -7.78 17.76 -16.27
CA TRP A 81 -7.59 18.40 -17.58
C TRP A 81 -8.67 19.42 -17.91
N GLU A 82 -9.93 19.09 -17.65
CA GLU A 82 -11.06 19.95 -17.94
C GLU A 82 -10.94 21.32 -17.24
N ALA A 83 -10.54 21.29 -15.98
CA ALA A 83 -10.35 22.49 -15.19
C ALA A 83 -9.19 23.37 -15.73
N MET A 84 -8.10 22.74 -16.17
CA MET A 84 -6.97 23.44 -16.81
C MET A 84 -7.36 24.10 -18.13
N VAL A 85 -8.14 23.42 -18.96
CA VAL A 85 -8.61 23.96 -20.23
C VAL A 85 -9.57 25.14 -20.00
N ILE A 86 -10.51 25.01 -19.05
CA ILE A 86 -11.46 26.08 -18.71
C ILE A 86 -10.70 27.32 -18.21
N LEU A 87 -9.77 27.14 -17.27
CA LEU A 87 -8.99 28.27 -16.75
C LEU A 87 -8.09 28.88 -17.81
N GLY A 88 -7.43 28.06 -18.63
CA GLY A 88 -6.58 28.52 -19.72
C GLY A 88 -7.37 29.31 -20.78
N THR A 89 -8.60 28.88 -21.12
CA THR A 89 -9.47 29.66 -22.06
C THR A 89 -9.92 30.96 -21.45
N ALA A 90 -10.26 31.00 -20.15
CA ALA A 90 -10.61 32.23 -19.45
C ALA A 90 -9.45 33.23 -19.40
N ASP A 91 -8.24 32.75 -19.05
CA ASP A 91 -7.01 33.51 -19.00
C ASP A 91 -6.63 34.05 -20.39
N GLY A 92 -6.72 33.22 -21.43
CA GLY A 92 -6.52 33.61 -22.82
C GLY A 92 -7.50 34.71 -23.29
N LEU A 93 -8.77 34.62 -22.88
CA LEU A 93 -9.78 35.63 -23.21
C LEU A 93 -9.49 36.97 -22.53
N ILE A 94 -9.11 36.96 -21.25
CA ILE A 94 -8.73 38.14 -20.49
C ILE A 94 -7.52 38.81 -21.16
N GLY A 95 -6.50 38.05 -21.53
CA GLY A 95 -5.33 38.54 -22.23
C GLY A 95 -5.65 39.12 -23.61
N TYR A 96 -6.54 38.45 -24.35
CA TYR A 96 -7.02 38.94 -25.65
C TYR A 96 -7.70 40.31 -25.53
N LEU A 97 -8.55 40.49 -24.53
CA LEU A 97 -9.24 41.77 -24.31
C LEU A 97 -8.28 42.87 -23.83
N SER A 98 -7.27 42.51 -23.04
CA SER A 98 -6.34 43.48 -22.43
C SER A 98 -5.22 43.94 -23.36
N LEU A 99 -4.75 43.09 -24.27
CA LEU A 99 -3.58 43.33 -25.14
C LEU A 99 -3.93 43.70 -26.59
N ARG A 100 -5.19 44.00 -26.92
CA ARG A 100 -5.54 44.38 -28.29
C ARG A 100 -4.71 45.58 -28.79
N PRO A 101 -4.13 45.52 -30.03
CA PRO A 101 -4.17 44.47 -31.05
C PRO A 101 -3.04 43.44 -31.00
N THR A 102 -2.20 43.42 -29.96
CA THR A 102 -0.96 42.64 -29.86
C THR A 102 -1.15 41.30 -29.07
N SER A 103 -2.37 40.79 -29.07
CA SER A 103 -2.77 39.62 -28.22
C SER A 103 -2.37 38.26 -28.79
N ASP A 104 -1.95 38.18 -30.05
CA ASP A 104 -1.74 36.91 -30.75
C ASP A 104 -0.66 36.01 -30.07
N VAL A 105 0.48 36.62 -29.71
CA VAL A 105 1.59 35.92 -29.05
C VAL A 105 1.16 35.40 -27.68
N PHE A 106 0.38 36.19 -26.93
CA PHE A 106 -0.13 35.80 -25.62
C PHE A 106 -1.06 34.60 -25.72
N LEU A 107 -2.04 34.63 -26.63
CA LEU A 107 -2.97 33.52 -26.87
C LEU A 107 -2.24 32.21 -27.21
N VAL A 108 -1.31 32.27 -28.16
CA VAL A 108 -0.51 31.09 -28.54
C VAL A 108 0.27 30.55 -27.35
N THR A 109 0.87 31.44 -26.54
CA THR A 109 1.63 31.04 -25.34
C THR A 109 0.75 30.32 -24.33
N VAL A 110 -0.45 30.84 -24.03
CA VAL A 110 -1.39 30.21 -23.10
C VAL A 110 -1.83 28.83 -23.59
N ILE A 111 -2.21 28.72 -24.88
CA ILE A 111 -2.65 27.45 -25.47
C ILE A 111 -1.52 26.41 -25.39
N VAL A 112 -0.31 26.77 -25.79
CA VAL A 112 0.85 25.88 -25.77
C VAL A 112 1.20 25.47 -24.32
N ALA A 113 1.20 26.44 -23.40
CA ALA A 113 1.50 26.16 -21.99
C ALA A 113 0.48 25.20 -21.34
N VAL A 114 -0.82 25.42 -21.55
CA VAL A 114 -1.91 24.61 -21.01
C VAL A 114 -1.88 23.18 -21.58
N LEU A 115 -1.53 23.02 -22.87
CA LEU A 115 -1.48 21.71 -23.50
C LEU A 115 -0.19 20.91 -23.14
N ILE A 116 0.96 21.58 -23.11
CA ILE A 116 2.25 20.87 -22.98
C ILE A 116 2.67 20.70 -21.53
N ALA A 117 2.45 21.70 -20.67
CA ALA A 117 2.95 21.63 -19.30
C ALA A 117 2.46 20.40 -18.52
N PRO A 118 1.16 20.07 -18.46
CA PRO A 118 0.68 18.87 -17.79
C PRO A 118 0.84 17.58 -18.63
N SER A 119 1.17 17.70 -19.94
CA SER A 119 1.34 16.54 -20.83
C SER A 119 2.54 15.67 -20.47
N ILE A 120 3.59 16.27 -19.90
CA ILE A 120 4.80 15.55 -19.52
C ILE A 120 4.67 15.04 -18.10
N GLN A 121 4.70 13.71 -17.94
CA GLN A 121 4.57 13.03 -16.66
C GLN A 121 5.84 12.28 -16.31
N ILE A 122 6.10 12.17 -15.00
CA ILE A 122 7.26 11.43 -14.47
C ILE A 122 6.73 10.27 -13.62
N ALA A 123 7.13 9.04 -13.97
CA ALA A 123 6.99 7.88 -13.11
C ALA A 123 8.33 7.59 -12.42
N TYR A 124 8.31 7.36 -11.11
CA TYR A 124 9.50 6.97 -10.37
C TYR A 124 9.97 5.56 -10.76
N GLN A 125 11.22 5.22 -10.40
CA GLN A 125 11.83 3.95 -10.79
C GLN A 125 11.01 2.72 -10.33
N TRP A 126 10.33 2.85 -9.23
CA TRP A 126 9.49 1.81 -8.62
C TRP A 126 8.02 1.86 -9.04
N GLU A 127 7.62 2.82 -9.86
CA GLU A 127 6.25 3.02 -10.29
C GLU A 127 6.06 2.62 -11.76
N ARG A 128 4.87 2.11 -12.04
CA ARG A 128 4.35 1.90 -13.40
C ARG A 128 3.06 2.70 -13.56
N ALA A 129 2.95 3.44 -14.66
CA ALA A 129 1.75 4.21 -14.95
C ALA A 129 0.84 3.45 -15.94
N VAL A 130 -0.41 3.23 -15.55
CA VAL A 130 -1.44 2.64 -16.42
C VAL A 130 -2.14 3.77 -17.16
N VAL A 131 -1.99 3.80 -18.50
CA VAL A 131 -2.54 4.85 -19.34
C VAL A 131 -3.74 4.32 -20.13
N LEU A 132 -4.86 5.03 -19.99
CA LEU A 132 -6.10 4.79 -20.73
C LEU A 132 -6.23 5.83 -21.85
N ARG A 133 -6.75 5.42 -22.99
CA ARG A 133 -7.13 6.30 -24.11
C ARG A 133 -8.63 6.15 -24.36
N PHE A 134 -9.38 7.23 -24.22
CA PHE A 134 -10.84 7.21 -24.32
C PHE A 134 -11.48 6.10 -23.46
N GLY A 135 -10.96 5.90 -22.23
CA GLY A 135 -11.46 4.87 -21.32
C GLY A 135 -10.98 3.43 -21.59
N LYS A 136 -10.26 3.19 -22.69
CA LYS A 136 -9.69 1.86 -23.00
C LYS A 136 -8.22 1.81 -22.65
N PHE A 137 -7.75 0.66 -22.17
CA PHE A 137 -6.33 0.44 -21.92
C PHE A 137 -5.52 0.69 -23.21
N LYS A 138 -4.48 1.54 -23.08
CA LYS A 138 -3.57 1.85 -24.18
C LYS A 138 -2.21 1.21 -23.99
N ALA A 139 -1.57 1.49 -22.86
CA ALA A 139 -0.22 1.03 -22.58
C ALA A 139 0.14 1.16 -21.11
N LEU A 140 1.04 0.28 -20.67
CA LEU A 140 1.77 0.41 -19.41
C LEU A 140 3.04 1.22 -19.67
N ARG A 141 3.21 2.35 -18.97
CA ARG A 141 4.40 3.18 -19.09
C ARG A 141 5.43 2.80 -18.04
N PRO A 142 6.69 2.55 -18.45
CA PRO A 142 7.78 2.29 -17.53
C PRO A 142 8.17 3.56 -16.75
N SER A 143 9.06 3.39 -15.79
CA SER A 143 9.69 4.50 -15.07
C SER A 143 10.42 5.46 -16.02
N GLY A 144 10.42 6.74 -15.65
CA GLY A 144 11.03 7.82 -16.41
C GLY A 144 10.02 8.87 -16.87
N VAL A 145 10.44 9.68 -17.82
CA VAL A 145 9.61 10.74 -18.40
C VAL A 145 8.80 10.16 -19.56
N PHE A 146 7.50 10.39 -19.54
CA PHE A 146 6.61 9.98 -20.63
C PHE A 146 5.60 11.09 -20.94
N SER A 147 5.10 11.09 -22.16
CA SER A 147 4.10 12.06 -22.62
C SER A 147 2.71 11.41 -22.66
N VAL A 148 1.74 12.17 -22.19
CA VAL A 148 0.31 11.87 -22.20
C VAL A 148 -0.39 12.90 -23.07
N VAL A 149 -1.20 12.47 -24.04
CA VAL A 149 -1.92 13.41 -24.90
C VAL A 149 -3.09 14.02 -24.11
N PRO A 150 -3.11 15.37 -23.95
CA PRO A 150 -4.15 16.03 -23.19
C PRO A 150 -5.56 15.65 -23.68
N VAL A 151 -6.53 15.58 -22.76
CA VAL A 151 -7.94 15.28 -23.00
C VAL A 151 -8.21 13.86 -23.54
N VAL A 152 -7.30 13.27 -24.31
CA VAL A 152 -7.46 11.96 -24.96
C VAL A 152 -6.98 10.81 -24.06
N ASP A 153 -5.79 11.00 -23.49
CA ASP A 153 -5.15 10.01 -22.62
C ASP A 153 -5.33 10.42 -21.15
N LYS A 154 -5.64 9.45 -20.31
CA LYS A 154 -5.79 9.60 -18.87
C LYS A 154 -4.90 8.59 -18.15
N VAL A 155 -4.18 9.03 -17.13
CA VAL A 155 -3.45 8.11 -16.25
C VAL A 155 -4.42 7.57 -15.22
N ALA A 156 -4.74 6.27 -15.27
CA ALA A 156 -5.66 5.64 -14.35
C ALA A 156 -5.08 5.60 -12.93
N GLN A 157 -3.83 5.11 -12.81
CA GLN A 157 -3.13 5.01 -11.54
C GLN A 157 -1.63 4.81 -11.76
N PHE A 158 -0.83 5.32 -10.80
CA PHE A 158 0.57 4.95 -10.64
C PHE A 158 0.64 3.82 -9.62
N VAL A 159 1.12 2.66 -10.05
CA VAL A 159 1.22 1.46 -9.22
C VAL A 159 2.65 1.29 -8.75
N ASP A 160 2.84 1.25 -7.43
CA ASP A 160 4.14 0.93 -6.80
C ASP A 160 4.36 -0.58 -6.85
N GLN A 161 5.51 -1.00 -7.41
CA GLN A 161 5.92 -2.40 -7.54
C GLN A 161 6.82 -2.89 -6.40
N ARG A 162 7.10 -2.07 -5.39
CA ARG A 162 7.87 -2.49 -4.22
C ARG A 162 7.07 -3.45 -3.36
N ILE A 163 7.78 -4.21 -2.56
CA ILE A 163 7.18 -5.07 -1.54
C ILE A 163 6.45 -4.17 -0.54
N ARG A 164 5.19 -4.49 -0.31
CA ARG A 164 4.33 -3.86 0.68
C ARG A 164 4.08 -4.83 1.81
N VAL A 165 3.91 -4.28 2.99
CA VAL A 165 3.59 -5.01 4.20
C VAL A 165 2.21 -4.58 4.66
N THR A 166 1.33 -5.55 4.90
CA THR A 166 -0.02 -5.28 5.39
C THR A 166 -0.32 -6.24 6.54
N ASP A 167 -0.76 -5.68 7.64
CA ASP A 167 -1.27 -6.41 8.79
C ASP A 167 -2.75 -6.76 8.61
N PHE A 168 -3.12 -7.93 9.08
CA PHE A 168 -4.51 -8.41 9.09
C PHE A 168 -4.72 -9.37 10.25
N SER A 169 -5.96 -9.47 10.70
CA SER A 169 -6.32 -10.30 11.85
C SER A 169 -7.55 -11.14 11.56
N ALA A 170 -7.62 -12.30 12.23
CA ALA A 170 -8.84 -13.10 12.31
C ALA A 170 -9.35 -13.05 13.75
N GLU A 171 -10.36 -12.22 13.97
CA GLU A 171 -10.98 -12.05 15.26
C GLU A 171 -11.95 -13.19 15.56
N THR A 172 -11.86 -13.75 16.78
CA THR A 172 -12.78 -14.74 17.37
C THR A 172 -13.12 -15.90 16.41
N THR A 173 -12.08 -16.52 15.85
CA THR A 173 -12.22 -17.65 14.94
C THR A 173 -12.04 -18.96 15.74
N LEU A 174 -12.87 -19.97 15.42
CA LEU A 174 -12.75 -21.28 16.05
C LEU A 174 -11.72 -22.16 15.33
N THR A 175 -10.85 -22.77 16.09
CA THR A 175 -9.92 -23.83 15.62
C THR A 175 -10.67 -25.14 15.36
N ALA A 176 -10.00 -26.16 14.80
CA ALA A 176 -10.59 -27.48 14.58
C ALA A 176 -11.05 -28.15 15.90
N ASP A 177 -10.35 -27.88 17.00
CA ASP A 177 -10.69 -28.32 18.36
C ASP A 177 -11.68 -27.38 19.08
N THR A 178 -12.40 -26.52 18.33
CA THR A 178 -13.45 -25.63 18.82
C THR A 178 -13.01 -24.55 19.83
N VAL A 179 -11.72 -24.23 19.87
CA VAL A 179 -11.19 -23.17 20.73
C VAL A 179 -11.28 -21.83 20.01
N PRO A 180 -11.91 -20.79 20.60
CA PRO A 180 -11.91 -19.47 20.03
C PRO A 180 -10.53 -18.80 20.19
N VAL A 181 -9.95 -18.36 19.08
CA VAL A 181 -8.65 -17.67 19.03
C VAL A 181 -8.74 -16.37 18.25
N ASN A 182 -7.88 -15.41 18.61
CA ASN A 182 -7.60 -14.23 17.77
C ASN A 182 -6.17 -14.38 17.26
N VAL A 183 -6.01 -14.30 15.95
CA VAL A 183 -4.70 -14.45 15.29
C VAL A 183 -4.39 -13.22 14.49
N ASP A 184 -3.22 -12.64 14.77
CA ASP A 184 -2.67 -11.51 14.02
C ASP A 184 -1.56 -12.00 13.09
N ALA A 185 -1.62 -11.57 11.84
CA ALA A 185 -0.66 -11.94 10.82
C ALA A 185 -0.29 -10.75 9.94
N ILE A 186 0.86 -10.85 9.28
CA ILE A 186 1.33 -9.87 8.30
C ILE A 186 1.61 -10.58 6.99
N ALA A 187 1.25 -9.92 5.88
CA ALA A 187 1.56 -10.38 4.53
C ALA A 187 2.52 -9.42 3.84
N PHE A 188 3.54 -10.01 3.21
CA PHE A 188 4.47 -9.33 2.32
C PHE A 188 4.07 -9.63 0.87
N TRP A 189 3.66 -8.62 0.15
CA TRP A 189 3.17 -8.78 -1.22
C TRP A 189 3.64 -7.66 -2.14
N MET A 190 3.60 -7.90 -3.44
CA MET A 190 3.97 -6.91 -4.45
C MET A 190 3.11 -7.06 -5.69
N VAL A 191 2.96 -5.94 -6.43
CA VAL A 191 2.29 -5.95 -7.73
C VAL A 191 3.32 -6.23 -8.82
N TRP A 192 3.21 -7.37 -9.51
CA TRP A 192 4.07 -7.70 -10.64
C TRP A 192 3.44 -7.27 -11.98
N ASP A 193 2.11 -7.30 -12.09
CA ASP A 193 1.36 -6.84 -13.26
C ASP A 193 0.42 -5.69 -12.90
N ALA A 194 0.90 -4.46 -13.07
CA ALA A 194 0.14 -3.26 -12.77
C ALA A 194 -1.10 -3.08 -13.66
N GLN A 195 -1.13 -3.67 -14.87
CA GLN A 195 -2.28 -3.62 -15.75
C GLN A 195 -3.46 -4.37 -15.12
N LYS A 196 -3.24 -5.63 -14.74
CA LYS A 196 -4.28 -6.45 -14.11
C LYS A 196 -4.75 -5.86 -12.79
N ALA A 197 -3.83 -5.40 -11.95
CA ALA A 197 -4.15 -4.84 -10.65
C ALA A 197 -5.10 -3.64 -10.72
N VAL A 198 -4.96 -2.80 -11.75
CA VAL A 198 -5.79 -1.58 -11.90
C VAL A 198 -7.07 -1.83 -12.69
N LEU A 199 -7.06 -2.76 -13.64
CA LEU A 199 -8.22 -2.96 -14.54
C LEU A 199 -9.20 -3.99 -14.03
N GLU A 200 -8.75 -4.97 -13.25
CA GLU A 200 -9.62 -6.07 -12.78
C GLU A 200 -10.15 -5.82 -11.37
N VAL A 201 -9.46 -5.04 -10.56
CA VAL A 201 -9.85 -4.76 -9.16
C VAL A 201 -9.89 -3.26 -8.91
N GLU A 202 -10.98 -2.78 -8.32
CA GLU A 202 -11.14 -1.35 -8.02
C GLU A 202 -10.14 -0.86 -6.96
N ASN A 203 -10.04 -1.62 -5.85
CA ASN A 203 -9.08 -1.38 -4.78
C ASN A 203 -8.36 -2.69 -4.44
N PHE A 204 -7.23 -2.90 -5.06
CA PHE A 204 -6.45 -4.12 -4.87
C PHE A 204 -5.82 -4.21 -3.47
N GLU A 205 -5.57 -3.09 -2.78
CA GLU A 205 -5.04 -3.08 -1.42
C GLU A 205 -6.06 -3.70 -0.46
N ASP A 206 -7.30 -3.21 -0.46
CA ASP A 206 -8.38 -3.76 0.36
C ASP A 206 -8.72 -5.21 -0.02
N ALA A 207 -8.70 -5.53 -1.32
CA ALA A 207 -8.98 -6.88 -1.80
C ALA A 207 -7.95 -7.90 -1.30
N VAL A 208 -6.67 -7.55 -1.22
CA VAL A 208 -5.61 -8.39 -0.63
C VAL A 208 -5.88 -8.61 0.85
N VAL A 209 -6.18 -7.54 1.61
CA VAL A 209 -6.48 -7.65 3.05
C VAL A 209 -7.65 -8.60 3.32
N LEU A 210 -8.77 -8.41 2.63
CA LEU A 210 -9.97 -9.24 2.81
C LEU A 210 -9.73 -10.69 2.39
N SER A 211 -8.94 -10.90 1.33
CA SER A 211 -8.54 -12.26 0.89
C SER A 211 -7.62 -12.92 1.90
N ALA A 212 -6.67 -12.17 2.48
CA ALA A 212 -5.77 -12.64 3.52
C ALA A 212 -6.53 -13.01 4.81
N GLN A 213 -7.45 -12.17 5.26
CA GLN A 213 -8.32 -12.48 6.41
C GLN A 213 -9.14 -13.76 6.20
N THR A 214 -9.67 -13.94 4.99
CA THR A 214 -10.42 -15.15 4.66
C THR A 214 -9.53 -16.38 4.59
N ALA A 215 -8.32 -16.28 4.03
CA ALA A 215 -7.35 -17.37 3.98
C ALA A 215 -6.90 -17.77 5.41
N LEU A 216 -6.60 -16.76 6.25
CA LEU A 216 -6.24 -16.97 7.67
C LEU A 216 -7.36 -17.69 8.42
N ARG A 217 -8.61 -17.23 8.30
CA ARG A 217 -9.76 -17.85 8.96
C ARG A 217 -9.94 -19.32 8.52
N ASN A 218 -9.76 -19.59 7.24
CA ASN A 218 -9.86 -20.94 6.69
C ASN A 218 -8.72 -21.85 7.21
N ALA A 219 -7.50 -21.33 7.31
CA ALA A 219 -6.37 -22.07 7.85
C ALA A 219 -6.56 -22.38 9.34
N ILE A 220 -6.99 -21.40 10.14
CA ILE A 220 -7.30 -21.60 11.57
C ILE A 220 -8.35 -22.70 11.77
N GLY A 221 -9.42 -22.67 10.99
CA GLY A 221 -10.51 -23.66 11.10
C GLY A 221 -10.13 -25.09 10.74
N LYS A 222 -9.01 -25.29 10.03
CA LYS A 222 -8.51 -26.63 9.65
C LYS A 222 -7.54 -27.25 10.67
N HIS A 223 -6.92 -26.43 11.51
CA HIS A 223 -5.84 -26.85 12.41
C HIS A 223 -6.24 -26.74 13.88
N ASP A 224 -5.65 -27.60 14.70
CA ASP A 224 -5.81 -27.58 16.15
C ASP A 224 -4.94 -26.47 16.76
N LEU A 225 -5.30 -26.01 17.95
CA LEU A 225 -4.56 -24.98 18.67
C LEU A 225 -3.08 -25.36 18.89
N ALA A 226 -2.79 -26.60 19.17
CA ALA A 226 -1.42 -27.08 19.37
C ALA A 226 -0.56 -26.88 18.10
N THR A 227 -1.10 -27.17 16.93
CA THR A 227 -0.46 -26.98 15.62
C THR A 227 -0.27 -25.49 15.32
N LEU A 228 -1.28 -24.65 15.62
CA LEU A 228 -1.18 -23.19 15.45
C LEU A 228 -0.04 -22.57 16.28
N LEU A 229 0.24 -23.11 17.46
CA LEU A 229 1.30 -22.61 18.33
C LEU A 229 2.70 -23.14 17.98
N SER A 230 2.78 -24.40 17.50
CA SER A 230 4.06 -25.11 17.26
C SER A 230 4.56 -24.99 15.81
N GLU A 231 3.67 -24.89 14.81
CA GLU A 231 4.02 -24.95 13.38
C GLU A 231 3.65 -23.65 12.63
N ARG A 232 3.98 -22.49 13.21
CA ARG A 232 3.61 -21.17 12.66
C ARG A 232 4.12 -20.96 11.23
N ASP A 233 5.36 -21.38 10.95
CA ASP A 233 5.98 -21.22 9.63
C ASP A 233 5.28 -22.04 8.54
N ARG A 234 4.84 -23.23 8.89
CA ARG A 234 4.09 -24.10 7.98
C ARG A 234 2.72 -23.51 7.65
N LEU A 235 2.04 -22.99 8.66
CA LEU A 235 0.75 -22.32 8.49
C LEU A 235 0.91 -21.04 7.65
N GLY A 236 1.96 -20.24 7.89
CA GLY A 236 2.31 -19.10 7.09
C GLY A 236 2.45 -19.46 5.60
N SER A 237 3.16 -20.54 5.30
CA SER A 237 3.34 -21.06 3.94
C SER A 237 2.04 -21.55 3.31
N GLU A 238 1.15 -22.20 4.08
CA GLU A 238 -0.18 -22.62 3.58
C GLU A 238 -1.06 -21.41 3.25
N ILE A 239 -1.09 -20.41 4.14
CA ILE A 239 -1.85 -19.17 3.92
C ILE A 239 -1.29 -18.42 2.70
N GLN A 240 0.04 -18.35 2.58
CA GLN A 240 0.72 -17.75 1.43
C GLN A 240 0.27 -18.41 0.12
N ALA A 241 0.28 -19.74 0.04
CA ALA A 241 -0.14 -20.47 -1.16
C ALA A 241 -1.60 -20.20 -1.54
N ILE A 242 -2.51 -20.20 -0.55
CA ILE A 242 -3.93 -19.91 -0.77
C ILE A 242 -4.13 -18.45 -1.22
N LEU A 243 -3.38 -17.53 -0.64
CA LEU A 243 -3.46 -16.10 -0.96
C LEU A 243 -2.90 -15.84 -2.35
N ASP A 244 -1.74 -16.41 -2.69
CA ASP A 244 -1.10 -16.25 -3.98
C ASP A 244 -1.96 -16.80 -5.12
N GLU A 245 -2.59 -17.96 -4.94
CA GLU A 245 -3.54 -18.53 -5.91
C GLU A 245 -4.70 -17.55 -6.22
N LYS A 246 -5.25 -16.89 -5.19
CA LYS A 246 -6.35 -15.94 -5.35
C LYS A 246 -5.91 -14.62 -5.98
N THR A 247 -4.74 -14.11 -5.58
CA THR A 247 -4.26 -12.78 -5.98
C THR A 247 -3.48 -12.79 -7.30
N ALA A 248 -3.01 -13.95 -7.75
CA ALA A 248 -2.33 -14.12 -9.03
C ALA A 248 -3.16 -13.65 -10.23
N ALA A 249 -4.48 -13.87 -10.20
CA ALA A 249 -5.40 -13.39 -11.22
C ALA A 249 -5.37 -11.85 -11.36
N TRP A 250 -5.15 -11.15 -10.27
CA TRP A 250 -5.08 -9.67 -10.19
C TRP A 250 -3.67 -9.12 -10.46
N GLY A 251 -2.70 -9.97 -10.81
CA GLY A 251 -1.31 -9.54 -11.03
C GLY A 251 -0.56 -9.16 -9.74
N ILE A 252 -0.94 -9.77 -8.62
CA ILE A 252 -0.33 -9.58 -7.30
C ILE A 252 0.29 -10.90 -6.86
N THR A 253 1.49 -10.85 -6.31
CA THR A 253 2.20 -12.00 -5.76
C THR A 253 2.44 -11.78 -4.27
N THR A 254 2.08 -12.80 -3.47
CA THR A 254 2.37 -12.84 -2.04
C THR A 254 3.70 -13.54 -1.83
N GLN A 255 4.69 -12.83 -1.28
CA GLN A 255 6.04 -13.38 -1.07
C GLN A 255 6.15 -14.19 0.22
N ASN A 256 5.56 -13.69 1.29
CA ASN A 256 5.59 -14.33 2.60
C ASN A 256 4.36 -13.94 3.43
N VAL A 257 3.95 -14.84 4.31
CA VAL A 257 2.94 -14.56 5.34
C VAL A 257 3.49 -15.04 6.68
N GLU A 258 3.53 -14.15 7.66
CA GLU A 258 4.03 -14.43 9.00
C GLU A 258 2.94 -14.26 10.03
N ILE A 259 2.76 -15.27 10.89
CA ILE A 259 1.85 -15.21 12.02
C ILE A 259 2.58 -14.52 13.18
N ARG A 260 2.06 -13.35 13.59
CA ARG A 260 2.66 -12.56 14.68
C ARG A 260 2.28 -13.11 16.04
N ASP A 261 0.98 -13.14 16.29
CA ASP A 261 0.48 -13.51 17.62
C ASP A 261 -0.76 -14.37 17.53
N VAL A 262 -0.91 -15.26 18.52
CA VAL A 262 -2.09 -16.12 18.70
C VAL A 262 -2.61 -15.88 20.10
N ILE A 263 -3.67 -15.12 20.21
CA ILE A 263 -4.28 -14.75 21.49
C ILE A 263 -5.39 -15.75 21.83
N ILE A 264 -5.25 -16.42 22.95
CA ILE A 264 -6.24 -17.35 23.49
C ILE A 264 -6.96 -16.75 24.70
N PRO A 265 -8.20 -17.18 25.01
CA PRO A 265 -8.91 -16.74 26.21
C PRO A 265 -8.15 -17.09 27.49
N LYS A 266 -8.08 -16.17 28.45
CA LYS A 266 -7.32 -16.33 29.71
C LYS A 266 -7.67 -17.62 30.50
N GLY A 267 -8.95 -17.97 30.51
CA GLY A 267 -9.36 -19.20 31.23
C GLY A 267 -8.78 -20.50 30.65
N LEU A 268 -8.53 -20.51 29.31
CA LEU A 268 -7.90 -21.66 28.67
C LEU A 268 -6.37 -21.61 28.81
N GLU A 269 -5.77 -20.44 28.80
CA GLU A 269 -4.35 -20.22 29.06
C GLU A 269 -3.95 -20.81 30.43
N ASP A 270 -4.74 -20.53 31.49
CA ASP A 270 -4.53 -21.07 32.82
C ASP A 270 -4.65 -22.63 32.87
N ALA A 271 -5.61 -23.18 32.13
CA ALA A 271 -5.79 -24.63 32.05
C ALA A 271 -4.63 -25.33 31.32
N MET A 272 -4.21 -24.79 30.19
CA MET A 272 -3.06 -25.29 29.40
C MET A 272 -1.75 -25.16 30.16
N SER A 273 -1.55 -24.09 30.92
CA SER A 273 -0.37 -23.88 31.77
C SER A 273 -0.28 -24.99 32.83
N ARG A 274 -1.40 -25.33 33.52
CA ARG A 274 -1.45 -26.43 34.50
C ARG A 274 -1.19 -27.77 33.85
N GLN A 275 -1.75 -28.03 32.67
CA GLN A 275 -1.52 -29.26 31.92
C GLN A 275 -0.04 -29.39 31.51
N ALA A 276 0.55 -28.33 30.97
CA ALA A 276 1.96 -28.31 30.60
C ALA A 276 2.89 -28.51 31.80
N GLN A 277 2.52 -27.95 32.96
CA GLN A 277 3.27 -28.16 34.20
C GLN A 277 3.20 -29.62 34.66
N ALA A 278 2.02 -30.23 34.66
CA ALA A 278 1.83 -31.62 35.01
C ALA A 278 2.60 -32.60 34.09
N GLU A 279 2.61 -32.29 32.77
CA GLU A 279 3.36 -33.07 31.78
C GLU A 279 4.88 -32.94 31.98
N ARG A 280 5.40 -31.75 32.28
CA ARG A 280 6.81 -31.55 32.62
C ARG A 280 7.20 -32.27 33.88
N GLU A 281 6.34 -32.28 34.91
CA GLU A 281 6.57 -33.06 36.11
C GLU A 281 6.59 -34.59 35.84
N ARG A 282 5.67 -35.06 34.98
CA ARG A 282 5.65 -36.47 34.57
C ARG A 282 6.95 -36.85 33.83
N GLN A 283 7.38 -36.04 32.89
CA GLN A 283 8.63 -36.26 32.16
C GLN A 283 9.85 -36.20 33.07
N SER A 284 9.90 -35.23 33.99
CA SER A 284 10.98 -35.15 34.99
C SER A 284 11.08 -36.39 35.84
N ARG A 285 9.93 -36.95 36.30
CA ARG A 285 9.90 -38.20 37.09
C ARG A 285 10.36 -39.41 36.27
N ILE A 286 10.00 -39.48 34.97
CA ILE A 286 10.48 -40.55 34.07
C ILE A 286 11.99 -40.45 33.88
N ILE A 287 12.53 -39.26 33.63
CA ILE A 287 13.98 -39.03 33.45
C ILE A 287 14.74 -39.39 34.71
N LEU A 288 14.23 -39.01 35.90
CA LEU A 288 14.83 -39.39 37.17
C LEU A 288 14.81 -40.91 37.36
N GLY A 289 13.68 -41.58 37.09
CA GLY A 289 13.60 -43.05 37.20
C GLY A 289 14.52 -43.78 36.22
N THR A 290 14.66 -43.28 34.98
CA THR A 290 15.63 -43.87 34.04
C THR A 290 17.08 -43.63 34.48
N ALA A 291 17.41 -42.43 34.98
CA ALA A 291 18.72 -42.14 35.55
C ALA A 291 19.06 -43.06 36.76
N GLU A 292 18.08 -43.27 37.66
CA GLU A 292 18.26 -44.19 38.79
C GLU A 292 18.50 -45.63 38.35
N THR A 293 17.78 -46.13 37.32
CA THR A 293 17.98 -47.45 36.75
C THR A 293 19.36 -47.60 36.09
N GLU A 294 19.80 -46.59 35.30
CA GLU A 294 21.13 -46.58 34.71
C GLU A 294 22.25 -46.54 35.75
N ILE A 295 22.07 -45.77 36.83
CA ILE A 295 23.00 -45.73 37.94
C ILE A 295 23.06 -47.11 38.66
N ALA A 296 21.90 -47.73 38.95
CA ALA A 296 21.84 -49.05 39.55
C ALA A 296 22.51 -50.12 38.69
N GLU A 297 22.32 -50.09 37.36
CA GLU A 297 22.99 -50.99 36.43
C GLU A 297 24.52 -50.79 36.42
N LYS A 298 24.97 -49.54 36.43
CA LYS A 298 26.40 -49.20 36.50
C LYS A 298 27.01 -49.70 37.83
N PHE A 299 26.29 -49.56 38.93
CA PHE A 299 26.74 -50.08 40.22
C PHE A 299 26.75 -51.65 40.27
N ALA A 300 25.76 -52.31 39.64
CA ALA A 300 25.75 -53.76 39.50
C ALA A 300 26.96 -54.25 38.69
N ASN A 301 27.21 -53.63 37.55
CA ASN A 301 28.36 -53.93 36.67
C ASN A 301 29.70 -53.67 37.39
N ALA A 302 29.82 -52.59 38.15
CA ALA A 302 30.99 -52.28 38.93
C ALA A 302 31.19 -53.32 40.04
N SER A 303 30.13 -53.74 40.72
CA SER A 303 30.20 -54.75 41.77
C SER A 303 30.64 -56.17 41.28
N GLU A 304 30.28 -56.51 40.04
CA GLU A 304 30.78 -57.69 39.35
C GLU A 304 32.28 -57.70 39.14
N GLN A 305 32.83 -56.55 38.68
CA GLN A 305 34.26 -56.36 38.50
C GLN A 305 35.05 -56.43 39.83
N TYR A 306 34.46 -56.03 40.93
CA TYR A 306 35.07 -56.09 42.25
C TYR A 306 35.05 -57.52 42.86
N LYS A 307 34.16 -58.44 42.42
CA LYS A 307 34.14 -59.80 42.82
C LYS A 307 35.42 -60.54 42.48
N ASP A 308 36.03 -60.23 41.35
CA ASP A 308 37.26 -60.92 40.88
C ASP A 308 38.53 -60.30 41.47
N ASN A 309 38.46 -59.16 42.19
CA ASN A 309 39.62 -58.52 42.81
C ASN A 309 39.33 -58.03 44.23
N PRO A 310 39.48 -58.93 45.21
CA PRO A 310 39.15 -58.61 46.61
C PRO A 310 40.10 -57.60 47.29
N ILE A 311 41.16 -57.16 46.63
CA ILE A 311 42.12 -56.18 47.15
C ILE A 311 41.60 -54.73 46.97
N CYS A 312 40.69 -54.50 46.06
CA CYS A 312 40.10 -53.13 45.78
C CYS A 312 38.84 -52.85 46.64
N ALA A 313 38.41 -53.78 47.48
CA ALA A 313 37.19 -53.63 48.29
C ALA A 313 37.49 -53.19 49.75
N ARG A 314 38.68 -52.63 50.04
CA ARG A 314 39.06 -52.02 51.32
C ARG A 314 39.09 -50.52 51.30
#